data_83109c9cd43731f5972cad885a88ccda
#
_entry.id   83109c9cd43731f5972cad885a88ccda
#
_cell.length_a   1.000
_cell.length_b   1.000
_cell.length_c   1.000
_cell.angle_alpha   90.00
_cell.angle_beta   90.00
_cell.angle_gamma   90.00
#
_symmetry.space_group_name_H-M   'P 1'
#
loop_
_entity.id
_entity.type
_entity.pdbx_description
1 polymer ?
#
loop_
_entity_poly.entity_id
_entity_poly.type
_entity_poly.pdbx_seq_one_letter_code
_entity_poly.pdbx_strand_id
1 'polypeptide(L)'
;MPIRVYVLSAMLSLLSTAGDGIAATEIRTAAQQGTEPKFQSAGDGHVAGICIDIMRAVERLDSGLRFTGDQTWQPLPRIYSSLDRGVQDASCGLSRNPERERKYLFVGPALFTIRYHLVARIDDTAVVGNWDDLRRLEPDNVVLANRGFAGVGILEQAGVARIDAGAGDPKLNLQKLLAHRGRFFFHRTPGLKSLLERAGVASKVKILPAEMAASPLYFMVSRRLDPALAERLRAALQTLEKSGELERIAKSWE
;
A
#
# COMPACT_ATOMS: atom_id res chain seq x y z
N MET A 1 -56.66 44.49 54.64
CA MET A 1 -56.82 43.37 53.67
C MET A 1 -55.55 43.33 52.84
N PRO A 2 -54.65 42.35 53.00
CA PRO A 2 -53.45 42.25 52.09
C PRO A 2 -53.73 41.29 50.96
N ILE A 3 -53.39 41.75 49.76
CA ILE A 3 -53.47 41.01 48.50
C ILE A 3 -52.25 40.08 48.41
N ARG A 4 -52.51 38.76 48.37
CA ARG A 4 -51.45 37.75 48.10
C ARG A 4 -51.26 37.61 46.62
N VAL A 5 -50.07 37.98 46.13
CA VAL A 5 -49.58 37.72 44.80
C VAL A 5 -48.96 36.32 44.75
N TYR A 6 -49.54 35.42 43.97
CA TYR A 6 -48.94 34.09 43.64
C TYR A 6 -48.01 34.24 42.48
N VAL A 7 -46.73 34.03 42.69
CA VAL A 7 -45.71 33.90 41.62
C VAL A 7 -45.74 32.48 41.14
N LEU A 8 -46.18 32.26 39.88
CA LEU A 8 -46.15 30.96 39.22
C LEU A 8 -44.76 30.78 38.62
N SER A 9 -43.88 29.97 39.23
CA SER A 9 -42.59 29.56 38.63
C SER A 9 -42.85 28.51 37.57
N ALA A 10 -42.72 28.87 36.29
CA ALA A 10 -42.69 27.94 35.19
C ALA A 10 -41.28 27.30 35.09
N MET A 11 -41.15 26.05 35.51
CA MET A 11 -39.96 25.23 35.29
C MET A 11 -39.92 24.80 33.83
N LEU A 12 -39.03 25.44 33.04
CA LEU A 12 -38.74 25.06 31.67
C LEU A 12 -37.77 23.87 31.69
N SER A 13 -38.28 22.65 31.52
CA SER A 13 -37.48 21.43 31.40
C SER A 13 -36.79 21.42 30.03
N LEU A 14 -35.48 21.73 29.99
CA LEU A 14 -34.65 21.46 28.82
C LEU A 14 -34.50 19.93 28.68
N LEU A 15 -35.20 19.34 27.72
CA LEU A 15 -34.89 18.01 27.20
C LEU A 15 -33.56 18.10 26.42
N SER A 16 -32.45 17.76 27.10
CA SER A 16 -31.20 17.45 26.41
C SER A 16 -31.39 16.15 25.66
N THR A 17 -31.64 16.22 24.36
CA THR A 17 -31.48 15.07 23.44
C THR A 17 -29.98 14.74 23.39
N ALA A 18 -29.53 13.83 24.25
CA ALA A 18 -28.26 13.17 24.07
C ALA A 18 -28.37 12.39 22.77
N GLY A 19 -27.82 12.93 21.67
CA GLY A 19 -27.60 12.16 20.47
C GLY A 19 -26.68 11.01 20.81
N ASP A 20 -27.19 9.78 20.76
CA ASP A 20 -26.38 8.57 20.79
C ASP A 20 -25.41 8.63 19.61
N GLY A 21 -24.25 9.21 19.81
CA GLY A 21 -23.12 9.10 18.91
C GLY A 21 -22.73 7.62 18.87
N ILE A 22 -23.20 6.89 17.85
CA ILE A 22 -22.77 5.49 17.64
C ILE A 22 -21.25 5.53 17.55
N ALA A 23 -20.57 4.95 18.55
CA ALA A 23 -19.13 4.84 18.55
C ALA A 23 -18.69 4.09 17.28
N ALA A 24 -17.71 4.66 16.57
CA ALA A 24 -17.20 4.03 15.35
C ALA A 24 -16.64 2.64 15.67
N THR A 25 -16.96 1.66 14.82
CA THR A 25 -16.44 0.31 14.95
C THR A 25 -14.99 0.27 14.48
N GLU A 26 -14.10 -0.23 15.32
CA GLU A 26 -12.68 -0.29 15.03
C GLU A 26 -12.33 -1.46 14.11
N ILE A 27 -11.43 -1.20 13.14
CA ILE A 27 -10.73 -2.19 12.32
C ILE A 27 -9.25 -2.11 12.69
N ARG A 28 -8.77 -3.10 13.43
CA ARG A 28 -7.38 -3.14 13.91
C ARG A 28 -6.44 -3.57 12.80
N THR A 29 -5.39 -2.79 12.55
CA THR A 29 -4.40 -3.03 11.49
C THR A 29 -2.98 -2.69 11.94
N ALA A 30 -2.02 -2.63 11.02
CA ALA A 30 -0.66 -2.14 11.26
C ALA A 30 -0.03 -1.63 9.97
N ALA A 31 0.98 -0.77 10.10
CA ALA A 31 1.84 -0.37 8.99
C ALA A 31 2.88 -1.45 8.71
N GLN A 32 2.94 -1.94 7.48
CA GLN A 32 3.93 -2.94 7.08
C GLN A 32 5.29 -2.29 6.80
N GLN A 33 6.33 -2.75 7.48
CA GLN A 33 7.71 -2.31 7.27
C GLN A 33 8.23 -2.64 5.86
N GLY A 34 9.10 -1.76 5.32
CA GLY A 34 9.82 -2.00 4.06
C GLY A 34 8.94 -2.01 2.81
N THR A 35 7.84 -1.26 2.79
CA THR A 35 6.86 -1.31 1.69
C THR A 35 6.58 0.03 1.03
N GLU A 36 7.48 1.00 1.16
CA GLU A 36 7.32 2.32 0.53
C GLU A 36 6.95 2.24 -0.96
N PRO A 37 6.04 3.09 -1.44
CA PRO A 37 5.28 4.12 -0.72
C PRO A 37 3.94 3.62 -0.14
N LYS A 38 3.70 2.29 -0.07
CA LYS A 38 2.49 1.72 0.53
C LYS A 38 2.30 2.21 1.97
N PHE A 39 3.38 2.10 2.76
CA PHE A 39 3.58 2.74 4.06
C PHE A 39 4.98 3.31 4.11
N GLN A 40 5.12 4.56 4.55
CA GLN A 40 6.40 5.23 4.73
C GLN A 40 6.37 6.18 5.93
N SER A 41 7.54 6.54 6.45
CA SER A 41 7.65 7.59 7.48
C SER A 41 7.40 8.97 6.87
N ALA A 42 6.57 9.77 7.51
CA ALA A 42 6.30 11.17 7.12
C ALA A 42 7.34 12.17 7.67
N GLY A 43 8.40 11.71 8.34
CA GLY A 43 9.46 12.57 8.87
C GLY A 43 9.18 13.18 10.25
N ASP A 44 7.93 13.23 10.68
CA ASP A 44 7.45 13.71 12.00
C ASP A 44 7.11 12.56 12.96
N GLY A 45 7.49 11.33 12.60
CA GLY A 45 7.20 10.11 13.34
C GLY A 45 5.88 9.44 12.97
N HIS A 46 5.04 10.09 12.16
CA HIS A 46 3.80 9.49 11.66
C HIS A 46 4.05 8.58 10.45
N VAL A 47 3.13 7.63 10.29
CA VAL A 47 3.05 6.78 9.09
C VAL A 47 2.17 7.47 8.06
N ALA A 48 2.68 7.61 6.85
CA ALA A 48 1.97 8.05 5.65
C ALA A 48 1.99 6.95 4.59
N GLY A 49 1.35 7.17 3.45
CA GLY A 49 1.42 6.27 2.30
C GLY A 49 0.06 5.92 1.73
N ILE A 50 0.08 5.22 0.60
CA ILE A 50 -1.12 4.86 -0.17
C ILE A 50 -2.18 4.20 0.74
N CYS A 51 -1.77 3.26 1.60
CA CYS A 51 -2.69 2.55 2.47
C CYS A 51 -3.30 3.44 3.55
N ILE A 52 -2.55 4.41 4.09
CA ILE A 52 -3.08 5.39 5.04
C ILE A 52 -4.15 6.25 4.37
N ASP A 53 -3.87 6.77 3.17
CA ASP A 53 -4.81 7.62 2.45
C ASP A 53 -6.09 6.85 2.08
N ILE A 54 -5.98 5.58 1.67
CA ILE A 54 -7.14 4.72 1.39
C ILE A 54 -7.96 4.49 2.67
N MET A 55 -7.32 4.18 3.80
CA MET A 55 -8.02 3.99 5.08
C MET A 55 -8.76 5.27 5.51
N ARG A 56 -8.13 6.43 5.38
CA ARG A 56 -8.78 7.73 5.65
C ARG A 56 -9.93 8.02 4.67
N ALA A 57 -9.80 7.61 3.40
CA ALA A 57 -10.90 7.74 2.43
C ALA A 57 -12.10 6.84 2.80
N VAL A 58 -11.85 5.61 3.26
CA VAL A 58 -12.90 4.72 3.78
C VAL A 58 -13.60 5.35 4.98
N GLU A 59 -12.85 5.87 5.97
CA GLU A 59 -13.41 6.52 7.16
C GLU A 59 -14.25 7.77 6.82
N ARG A 60 -13.89 8.51 5.76
CA ARG A 60 -14.71 9.65 5.28
C ARG A 60 -16.02 9.21 4.65
N LEU A 61 -16.05 8.06 3.97
CA LEU A 61 -17.27 7.52 3.36
C LEU A 61 -18.19 6.86 4.40
N ASP A 62 -17.62 6.21 5.38
CA ASP A 62 -18.35 5.53 6.45
C ASP A 62 -17.76 5.94 7.81
N SER A 63 -18.31 7.00 8.39
CA SER A 63 -17.88 7.54 9.68
C SER A 63 -18.10 6.58 10.87
N GLY A 64 -18.85 5.51 10.66
CA GLY A 64 -18.99 4.41 11.61
C GLY A 64 -17.86 3.37 11.53
N LEU A 65 -16.85 3.56 10.65
CA LEU A 65 -15.61 2.76 10.59
C LEU A 65 -14.42 3.59 11.04
N ARG A 66 -13.51 2.97 11.80
CA ARG A 66 -12.25 3.58 12.20
C ARG A 66 -11.12 2.57 12.17
N PHE A 67 -10.03 2.89 11.48
CA PHE A 67 -8.81 2.08 11.52
C PHE A 67 -7.96 2.47 12.73
N THR A 68 -7.47 1.45 13.45
CA THR A 68 -6.60 1.61 14.61
C THR A 68 -5.33 0.76 14.45
N GLY A 69 -4.21 1.21 15.03
CA GLY A 69 -2.92 0.53 14.91
C GLY A 69 -2.17 0.80 13.59
N ASP A 70 -2.75 1.53 12.66
CA ASP A 70 -2.18 1.92 11.37
C ASP A 70 -0.93 2.79 11.47
N GLN A 71 -0.66 3.35 12.64
CA GLN A 71 0.56 4.08 12.98
C GLN A 71 1.64 3.20 13.62
N THR A 72 1.40 1.90 13.78
CA THR A 72 2.33 0.97 14.41
C THR A 72 3.05 0.13 13.35
N TRP A 73 4.37 0.27 13.26
CA TRP A 73 5.20 -0.51 12.34
C TRP A 73 5.32 -1.96 12.75
N GLN A 74 5.07 -2.88 11.82
CA GLN A 74 5.24 -4.31 12.02
C GLN A 74 5.83 -4.99 10.77
N PRO A 75 6.72 -5.98 10.96
CA PRO A 75 7.16 -6.83 9.86
C PRO A 75 6.01 -7.78 9.43
N LEU A 76 5.97 -8.14 8.16
CA LEU A 76 4.88 -8.95 7.58
C LEU A 76 4.60 -10.27 8.34
N PRO A 77 5.60 -11.04 8.81
CA PRO A 77 5.34 -12.25 9.60
C PRO A 77 4.55 -11.98 10.90
N ARG A 78 4.79 -10.82 11.54
CA ARG A 78 4.05 -10.42 12.74
C ARG A 78 2.60 -10.04 12.43
N ILE A 79 2.38 -9.36 11.29
CA ILE A 79 1.03 -9.04 10.80
C ILE A 79 0.23 -10.34 10.59
N TYR A 80 0.80 -11.34 9.90
CA TYR A 80 0.13 -12.64 9.74
C TYR A 80 -0.21 -13.31 11.07
N SER A 81 0.76 -13.40 11.98
CA SER A 81 0.53 -13.96 13.31
C SER A 81 -0.58 -13.22 14.08
N SER A 82 -0.68 -11.91 13.92
CA SER A 82 -1.72 -11.10 14.57
C SER A 82 -3.10 -11.31 13.96
N LEU A 83 -3.19 -11.45 12.64
CA LEU A 83 -4.43 -11.80 11.92
C LEU A 83 -4.91 -13.21 12.30
N ASP A 84 -4.01 -14.19 12.37
CA ASP A 84 -4.32 -15.58 12.74
C ASP A 84 -4.89 -15.67 14.16
N ARG A 85 -4.38 -14.87 15.08
CA ARG A 85 -4.85 -14.81 16.48
C ARG A 85 -6.05 -13.90 16.71
N GLY A 86 -6.47 -13.12 15.70
CA GLY A 86 -7.53 -12.13 15.85
C GLY A 86 -7.11 -10.90 16.69
N VAL A 87 -5.81 -10.64 16.83
CA VAL A 87 -5.26 -9.41 17.42
C VAL A 87 -5.39 -8.24 16.46
N GLN A 88 -5.27 -8.52 15.16
CA GLN A 88 -5.58 -7.62 14.06
C GLN A 88 -6.72 -8.17 13.21
N ASP A 89 -7.46 -7.27 12.59
CA ASP A 89 -8.62 -7.57 11.77
C ASP A 89 -8.30 -7.51 10.28
N ALA A 90 -7.42 -6.60 9.89
CA ALA A 90 -7.13 -6.32 8.50
C ALA A 90 -5.66 -5.97 8.23
N SER A 91 -5.26 -6.11 6.97
CA SER A 91 -4.00 -5.59 6.43
C SER A 91 -4.22 -5.03 5.03
N CYS A 92 -3.77 -3.80 4.82
CA CYS A 92 -3.88 -3.12 3.54
C CYS A 92 -2.73 -3.49 2.60
N GLY A 93 -3.04 -3.68 1.33
CA GLY A 93 -2.06 -3.79 0.25
C GLY A 93 -1.32 -5.13 0.22
N LEU A 94 -2.05 -6.24 0.26
CA LEU A 94 -1.53 -7.60 0.08
C LEU A 94 -1.96 -8.18 -1.26
N SER A 95 -1.04 -8.85 -1.96
CA SER A 95 -1.36 -9.61 -3.17
C SER A 95 -2.11 -10.89 -2.84
N ARG A 96 -3.02 -11.30 -3.72
CA ARG A 96 -3.68 -12.61 -3.63
C ARG A 96 -2.72 -13.71 -4.05
N ASN A 97 -2.77 -14.82 -3.35
CA ASN A 97 -2.20 -16.09 -3.76
C ASN A 97 -2.97 -17.24 -3.07
N PRO A 98 -2.85 -18.50 -3.56
CA PRO A 98 -3.62 -19.62 -3.04
C PRO A 98 -3.43 -19.89 -1.54
N GLU A 99 -2.23 -19.66 -0.99
CA GLU A 99 -1.97 -19.83 0.44
C GLU A 99 -2.74 -18.82 1.28
N ARG A 100 -2.69 -17.54 0.90
CA ARG A 100 -3.40 -16.45 1.62
C ARG A 100 -4.91 -16.60 1.51
N GLU A 101 -5.43 -16.98 0.33
CA GLU A 101 -6.88 -17.16 0.12
C GLU A 101 -7.46 -18.31 0.95
N ARG A 102 -6.66 -19.34 1.26
CA ARG A 102 -7.08 -20.39 2.21
C ARG A 102 -7.22 -19.88 3.64
N LYS A 103 -6.38 -18.92 4.07
CA LYS A 103 -6.31 -18.46 5.47
C LYS A 103 -7.14 -17.20 5.74
N TYR A 104 -7.26 -16.31 4.76
CA TYR A 104 -7.82 -14.98 4.90
C TYR A 104 -8.91 -14.72 3.87
N LEU A 105 -9.65 -13.62 4.05
CA LEU A 105 -10.56 -13.09 3.04
C LEU A 105 -9.93 -11.86 2.38
N PHE A 106 -10.19 -11.70 1.09
CA PHE A 106 -9.83 -10.51 0.35
C PHE A 106 -11.11 -9.71 0.07
N VAL A 107 -11.12 -8.46 0.51
CA VAL A 107 -12.31 -7.61 0.55
C VAL A 107 -12.17 -6.46 -0.45
N GLY A 108 -13.23 -6.24 -1.23
CA GLY A 108 -13.30 -5.17 -2.22
C GLY A 108 -12.49 -5.41 -3.50
N PRO A 109 -12.36 -4.36 -4.34
CA PRO A 109 -11.55 -4.37 -5.55
C PRO A 109 -10.05 -4.34 -5.25
N ALA A 110 -9.23 -4.40 -6.30
CA ALA A 110 -7.82 -4.06 -6.17
C ALA A 110 -7.68 -2.58 -5.76
N LEU A 111 -6.90 -2.32 -4.71
CA LEU A 111 -6.69 -0.98 -4.18
C LEU A 111 -5.80 -0.16 -5.11
N PHE A 112 -4.72 -0.78 -5.54
CA PHE A 112 -3.76 -0.28 -6.53
C PHE A 112 -2.93 -1.45 -7.05
N THR A 113 -2.21 -1.22 -8.14
CA THR A 113 -1.36 -2.25 -8.75
C THR A 113 0.10 -1.83 -8.63
N ILE A 114 0.92 -2.72 -8.07
CA ILE A 114 2.37 -2.61 -8.20
C ILE A 114 2.74 -3.09 -9.61
N ARG A 115 3.46 -2.25 -10.36
CA ARG A 115 4.02 -2.58 -11.66
C ARG A 115 5.53 -2.60 -11.57
N TYR A 116 6.17 -3.47 -12.32
CA TYR A 116 7.62 -3.60 -12.33
C TYR A 116 8.18 -3.18 -13.68
N HIS A 117 9.20 -2.34 -13.62
CA HIS A 117 9.89 -1.81 -14.79
C HIS A 117 11.39 -2.06 -14.69
N LEU A 118 12.06 -2.03 -15.83
CA LEU A 118 13.49 -1.96 -15.90
C LEU A 118 13.93 -0.48 -15.93
N VAL A 119 14.93 -0.16 -15.14
CA VAL A 119 15.65 1.11 -15.19
C VAL A 119 16.97 0.86 -15.86
N ALA A 120 17.32 1.64 -16.87
CA ALA A 120 18.59 1.59 -17.56
C ALA A 120 19.34 2.92 -17.42
N ARG A 121 20.63 2.94 -17.71
CA ARG A 121 21.36 4.20 -17.89
C ARG A 121 20.76 5.00 -19.02
N ILE A 122 20.90 6.32 -18.98
CA ILE A 122 20.29 7.22 -19.96
C ILE A 122 20.80 6.97 -21.38
N ASP A 123 22.06 6.55 -21.52
CA ASP A 123 22.76 6.25 -22.77
C ASP A 123 22.56 4.81 -23.30
N ASP A 124 21.95 3.93 -22.51
CA ASP A 124 21.64 2.56 -22.98
C ASP A 124 20.59 2.59 -24.09
N THR A 125 20.88 1.95 -25.22
CA THR A 125 20.01 1.94 -26.39
C THR A 125 19.10 0.71 -26.45
N ALA A 126 19.14 -0.18 -25.45
CA ALA A 126 18.33 -1.39 -25.44
C ALA A 126 16.83 -1.06 -25.47
N VAL A 127 16.12 -1.77 -26.33
CA VAL A 127 14.65 -1.80 -26.35
C VAL A 127 14.21 -3.14 -25.80
N VAL A 128 13.52 -3.10 -24.66
CA VAL A 128 13.00 -4.28 -23.97
C VAL A 128 11.50 -4.09 -23.77
N GLY A 129 10.70 -4.82 -24.51
CA GLY A 129 9.24 -4.80 -24.43
C GLY A 129 8.64 -5.97 -23.63
N ASN A 130 9.43 -7.03 -23.44
CA ASN A 130 9.00 -8.26 -22.75
C ASN A 130 10.20 -9.07 -22.24
N TRP A 131 9.93 -10.20 -21.57
CA TRP A 131 10.97 -11.06 -21.01
C TRP A 131 11.86 -11.72 -22.08
N ASP A 132 11.33 -12.01 -23.28
CA ASP A 132 12.13 -12.58 -24.39
C ASP A 132 13.15 -11.58 -24.90
N ASP A 133 12.77 -10.31 -25.02
CA ASP A 133 13.70 -9.25 -25.40
C ASP A 133 14.86 -9.15 -24.41
N LEU A 134 14.55 -9.19 -23.11
CA LEU A 134 15.57 -9.15 -22.05
C LEU A 134 16.52 -10.35 -22.15
N ARG A 135 16.00 -11.57 -22.36
CA ARG A 135 16.81 -12.80 -22.48
C ARG A 135 17.72 -12.77 -23.70
N ARG A 136 17.26 -12.24 -24.82
CA ARG A 136 18.06 -12.10 -26.05
C ARG A 136 19.28 -11.20 -25.92
N LEU A 137 19.34 -10.37 -24.87
CA LEU A 137 20.50 -9.51 -24.59
C LEU A 137 21.63 -10.23 -23.84
N GLU A 138 21.53 -11.52 -23.57
CA GLU A 138 22.62 -12.28 -22.98
C GLU A 138 23.89 -12.28 -23.87
N PRO A 139 25.09 -12.23 -23.25
CA PRO A 139 25.39 -12.23 -21.80
C PRO A 139 25.31 -10.85 -21.14
N ASP A 140 24.96 -9.77 -21.82
CA ASP A 140 25.06 -8.38 -21.34
C ASP A 140 23.79 -7.88 -20.62
N ASN A 141 22.95 -8.80 -20.13
CA ASN A 141 21.66 -8.48 -19.52
C ASN A 141 21.63 -8.59 -17.99
N VAL A 142 22.75 -8.43 -17.30
CA VAL A 142 22.75 -8.49 -15.82
C VAL A 142 21.71 -7.55 -15.23
N VAL A 143 20.73 -8.13 -14.49
CA VAL A 143 19.63 -7.41 -13.86
C VAL A 143 19.89 -7.29 -12.36
N LEU A 144 20.01 -6.05 -11.90
CA LEU A 144 20.10 -5.71 -10.47
C LEU A 144 18.70 -5.78 -9.85
N ALA A 145 18.57 -6.41 -8.69
CA ALA A 145 17.32 -6.48 -7.95
C ALA A 145 17.57 -6.32 -6.44
N ASN A 146 16.59 -5.83 -5.72
CA ASN A 146 16.72 -5.68 -4.27
C ASN A 146 16.54 -7.02 -3.57
N ARG A 147 17.57 -7.44 -2.81
CA ARG A 147 17.50 -8.64 -1.98
C ARG A 147 16.35 -8.55 -0.98
N GLY A 148 15.58 -9.63 -0.86
CA GLY A 148 14.44 -9.72 0.05
C GLY A 148 13.15 -9.12 -0.48
N PHE A 149 13.13 -8.63 -1.71
CA PHE A 149 11.92 -8.12 -2.37
C PHE A 149 11.40 -9.13 -3.41
N ALA A 150 10.11 -9.04 -3.70
CA ALA A 150 9.43 -9.94 -4.64
C ALA A 150 10.02 -9.91 -6.06
N GLY A 151 10.70 -8.82 -6.44
CA GLY A 151 11.32 -8.66 -7.76
C GLY A 151 12.32 -9.77 -8.11
N VAL A 152 13.07 -10.30 -7.14
CA VAL A 152 14.00 -11.41 -7.38
C VAL A 152 13.24 -12.65 -7.85
N GLY A 153 12.22 -13.07 -7.12
CA GLY A 153 11.39 -14.23 -7.50
C GLY A 153 10.65 -14.04 -8.83
N ILE A 154 10.24 -12.82 -9.17
CA ILE A 154 9.63 -12.51 -10.47
C ILE A 154 10.66 -12.73 -11.60
N LEU A 155 11.88 -12.25 -11.46
CA LEU A 155 12.95 -12.43 -12.44
C LEU A 155 13.31 -13.92 -12.61
N GLU A 156 13.42 -14.67 -11.51
CA GLU A 156 13.68 -16.11 -11.53
C GLU A 156 12.58 -16.88 -12.26
N GLN A 157 11.31 -16.60 -11.94
CA GLN A 157 10.16 -17.21 -12.62
C GLN A 157 10.08 -16.84 -14.11
N ALA A 158 10.55 -15.66 -14.48
CA ALA A 158 10.64 -15.23 -15.86
C ALA A 158 11.84 -15.84 -16.63
N GLY A 159 12.67 -16.66 -15.95
CA GLY A 159 13.82 -17.32 -16.57
C GLY A 159 15.00 -16.38 -16.87
N VAL A 160 15.13 -15.29 -16.12
CA VAL A 160 16.29 -14.39 -16.23
C VAL A 160 17.50 -15.04 -15.57
N ALA A 161 18.54 -15.37 -16.35
CA ALA A 161 19.67 -16.15 -15.86
C ALA A 161 20.67 -15.32 -15.02
N ARG A 162 20.80 -14.04 -15.29
CA ARG A 162 21.83 -13.17 -14.67
C ARG A 162 21.21 -12.11 -13.75
N ILE A 163 20.96 -12.50 -12.51
CA ILE A 163 20.38 -11.63 -11.46
C ILE A 163 21.46 -11.31 -10.42
N ASP A 164 21.71 -10.03 -10.17
CA ASP A 164 22.49 -9.57 -9.02
C ASP A 164 21.54 -9.06 -7.94
N ALA A 165 21.25 -9.90 -6.96
CA ALA A 165 20.50 -9.58 -5.75
C ALA A 165 21.41 -9.35 -4.52
N GLY A 166 22.64 -8.91 -4.72
CA GLY A 166 23.63 -8.71 -3.65
C GLY A 166 23.31 -7.54 -2.72
N ALA A 167 22.50 -6.56 -3.15
CA ALA A 167 22.13 -5.39 -2.34
C ALA A 167 20.65 -5.39 -2.00
N GLY A 168 20.31 -5.08 -0.73
CA GLY A 168 18.93 -4.85 -0.28
C GLY A 168 18.50 -3.39 -0.41
N ASP A 169 19.45 -2.45 -0.42
CA ASP A 169 19.18 -1.01 -0.57
C ASP A 169 19.08 -0.63 -2.05
N PRO A 170 17.95 -0.04 -2.50
CA PRO A 170 17.79 0.44 -3.86
C PRO A 170 18.88 1.42 -4.32
N LYS A 171 19.38 2.29 -3.42
CA LYS A 171 20.42 3.26 -3.76
C LYS A 171 21.73 2.57 -4.15
N LEU A 172 22.09 1.47 -3.48
CA LEU A 172 23.27 0.68 -3.85
C LEU A 172 23.12 0.04 -5.22
N ASN A 173 21.93 -0.45 -5.58
CA ASN A 173 21.67 -0.99 -6.90
C ASN A 173 21.74 0.10 -7.98
N LEU A 174 21.25 1.31 -7.71
CA LEU A 174 21.41 2.46 -8.62
C LEU A 174 22.88 2.85 -8.80
N GLN A 175 23.69 2.81 -7.74
CA GLN A 175 25.15 3.02 -7.84
C GLN A 175 25.82 1.93 -8.68
N LYS A 176 25.47 0.66 -8.49
CA LYS A 176 25.96 -0.45 -9.33
C LYS A 176 25.57 -0.25 -10.80
N LEU A 177 24.34 0.17 -11.09
CA LEU A 177 23.85 0.45 -12.44
C LEU A 177 24.72 1.52 -13.13
N LEU A 178 24.97 2.63 -12.45
CA LEU A 178 25.82 3.72 -12.96
C LEU A 178 27.30 3.34 -13.07
N ALA A 179 27.77 2.40 -12.24
CA ALA A 179 29.13 1.84 -12.30
C ALA A 179 29.27 0.68 -13.31
N HIS A 180 28.28 0.45 -14.19
CA HIS A 180 28.26 -0.64 -15.18
C HIS A 180 28.39 -2.06 -14.59
N ARG A 181 28.03 -2.26 -13.31
CA ARG A 181 28.02 -3.58 -12.65
C ARG A 181 26.75 -4.37 -12.89
N GLY A 182 25.80 -3.78 -13.55
CA GLY A 182 24.58 -4.35 -14.11
C GLY A 182 24.08 -3.45 -15.22
N ARG A 183 23.32 -4.01 -16.13
CA ARG A 183 22.76 -3.25 -17.25
C ARG A 183 21.42 -2.65 -16.91
N PHE A 184 20.60 -3.39 -16.14
CA PHE A 184 19.26 -2.99 -15.75
C PHE A 184 19.10 -3.05 -14.23
N PHE A 185 18.23 -2.19 -13.70
CA PHE A 185 17.73 -2.29 -12.32
C PHE A 185 16.23 -2.56 -12.38
N PHE A 186 15.80 -3.72 -11.89
CA PHE A 186 14.39 -4.11 -11.85
C PHE A 186 13.74 -3.59 -10.58
N HIS A 187 12.79 -2.69 -10.74
CA HIS A 187 12.12 -2.07 -9.59
C HIS A 187 10.65 -1.79 -9.85
N ARG A 188 9.91 -1.59 -8.77
CA ARG A 188 8.46 -1.40 -8.79
C ARG A 188 8.05 0.07 -8.83
N THR A 189 6.86 0.31 -9.39
CA THR A 189 6.05 1.52 -9.23
C THR A 189 4.78 1.17 -8.41
N PRO A 190 4.13 2.13 -7.70
CA PRO A 190 4.53 3.54 -7.54
C PRO A 190 5.80 3.72 -6.70
N GLY A 191 6.32 4.94 -6.68
CA GLY A 191 7.49 5.35 -5.87
C GLY A 191 8.84 5.28 -6.56
N LEU A 192 8.94 4.71 -7.78
CA LEU A 192 10.21 4.62 -8.51
C LEU A 192 10.76 6.01 -8.87
N LYS A 193 9.93 6.88 -9.41
CA LYS A 193 10.32 8.25 -9.78
C LYS A 193 10.90 9.02 -8.58
N SER A 194 10.18 9.02 -7.47
CA SER A 194 10.64 9.64 -6.22
C SER A 194 11.94 9.02 -5.69
N LEU A 195 12.12 7.70 -5.85
CA LEU A 195 13.40 7.03 -5.50
C LEU A 195 14.56 7.58 -6.34
N LEU A 196 14.39 7.70 -7.66
CA LEU A 196 15.42 8.20 -8.58
C LEU A 196 15.79 9.65 -8.26
N GLU A 197 14.80 10.49 -7.95
CA GLU A 197 14.98 11.89 -7.53
C GLU A 197 15.75 11.98 -6.21
N ARG A 198 15.31 11.27 -5.15
CA ARG A 198 15.99 11.25 -3.85
C ARG A 198 17.40 10.66 -3.91
N ALA A 199 17.66 9.78 -4.86
CA ALA A 199 19.01 9.26 -5.10
C ALA A 199 19.90 10.21 -5.92
N GLY A 200 19.37 11.31 -6.47
CA GLY A 200 20.09 12.28 -7.31
C GLY A 200 20.53 11.69 -8.65
N VAL A 201 19.82 10.69 -9.17
CA VAL A 201 20.20 10.00 -10.41
C VAL A 201 19.17 10.11 -11.53
N ALA A 202 18.08 10.83 -11.33
CA ALA A 202 16.97 10.93 -12.30
C ALA A 202 17.41 11.36 -13.70
N SER A 203 18.42 12.24 -13.83
CA SER A 203 18.97 12.68 -15.13
C SER A 203 19.96 11.70 -15.76
N LYS A 204 20.40 10.68 -15.03
CA LYS A 204 21.42 9.69 -15.45
C LYS A 204 20.84 8.35 -15.88
N VAL A 205 19.56 8.16 -15.61
CA VAL A 205 18.85 6.90 -15.89
C VAL A 205 17.52 7.17 -16.59
N LYS A 206 16.95 6.14 -17.17
CA LYS A 206 15.59 6.14 -17.74
C LYS A 206 14.84 4.91 -17.29
N ILE A 207 13.54 5.07 -17.07
CA ILE A 207 12.61 3.96 -16.85
C ILE A 207 12.18 3.46 -18.22
N LEU A 208 12.40 2.17 -18.52
CA LEU A 208 11.91 1.60 -19.77
C LEU A 208 10.39 1.49 -19.73
N PRO A 209 9.68 1.78 -20.83
CA PRO A 209 8.22 1.93 -20.82
C PRO A 209 7.48 0.62 -20.57
N ALA A 210 8.10 -0.52 -20.87
CA ALA A 210 7.45 -1.82 -20.75
C ALA A 210 7.17 -2.16 -19.28
N GLU A 211 5.93 -2.55 -19.01
CA GLU A 211 5.51 -3.18 -17.76
C GLU A 211 5.91 -4.66 -17.80
N MET A 212 6.97 -5.02 -17.10
CA MET A 212 7.50 -6.38 -17.10
C MET A 212 6.67 -7.34 -16.23
N ALA A 213 6.04 -6.83 -15.18
CA ALA A 213 5.12 -7.59 -14.32
C ALA A 213 4.19 -6.64 -13.59
N ALA A 214 3.01 -7.16 -13.22
CA ALA A 214 2.03 -6.44 -12.41
C ALA A 214 1.52 -7.31 -11.26
N SER A 215 1.24 -6.69 -10.12
CA SER A 215 0.65 -7.34 -8.96
C SER A 215 -0.39 -6.44 -8.33
N PRO A 216 -1.69 -6.71 -8.52
CA PRO A 216 -2.74 -5.98 -7.83
C PRO A 216 -2.72 -6.29 -6.34
N LEU A 217 -2.93 -5.27 -5.52
CA LEU A 217 -2.95 -5.36 -4.06
C LEU A 217 -4.35 -5.05 -3.53
N TYR A 218 -4.72 -5.73 -2.46
CA TYR A 218 -6.06 -5.74 -1.90
C TYR A 218 -6.05 -5.49 -0.39
N PHE A 219 -7.20 -5.19 0.19
CA PHE A 219 -7.42 -5.41 1.61
C PHE A 219 -7.58 -6.91 1.89
N MET A 220 -6.76 -7.41 2.80
CA MET A 220 -6.83 -8.76 3.33
C MET A 220 -7.33 -8.70 4.77
N VAL A 221 -8.37 -9.46 5.11
CA VAL A 221 -8.97 -9.45 6.45
C VAL A 221 -8.95 -10.85 7.07
N SER A 222 -8.90 -10.89 8.39
CA SER A 222 -9.05 -12.13 9.15
C SER A 222 -10.43 -12.75 8.89
N ARG A 223 -10.50 -14.08 8.81
CA ARG A 223 -11.80 -14.79 8.75
C ARG A 223 -12.61 -14.66 10.05
N ARG A 224 -12.02 -14.10 11.09
CA ARG A 224 -12.69 -13.80 12.38
C ARG A 224 -13.35 -12.42 12.41
N LEU A 225 -13.09 -11.58 11.40
CA LEU A 225 -13.75 -10.28 11.30
C LEU A 225 -15.25 -10.49 11.14
N ASP A 226 -16.05 -9.67 11.84
CA ASP A 226 -17.50 -9.66 11.69
C ASP A 226 -17.89 -9.54 10.21
N PRO A 227 -18.70 -10.45 9.66
CA PRO A 227 -19.11 -10.40 8.26
C PRO A 227 -19.79 -9.08 7.86
N ALA A 228 -20.59 -8.46 8.74
CA ALA A 228 -21.21 -7.18 8.47
C ALA A 228 -20.18 -6.05 8.36
N LEU A 229 -19.12 -6.10 9.18
CA LEU A 229 -18.01 -5.16 9.12
C LEU A 229 -17.18 -5.35 7.84
N ALA A 230 -16.94 -6.59 7.43
CA ALA A 230 -16.27 -6.90 6.17
C ALA A 230 -17.06 -6.40 4.97
N GLU A 231 -18.40 -6.49 5.02
CA GLU A 231 -19.28 -5.99 3.95
C GLU A 231 -19.31 -4.47 3.88
N ARG A 232 -19.35 -3.78 5.02
CA ARG A 232 -19.23 -2.31 5.06
C ARG A 232 -17.92 -1.84 4.46
N LEU A 233 -16.80 -2.48 4.82
CA LEU A 233 -15.48 -2.18 4.24
C LEU A 233 -15.49 -2.42 2.72
N ARG A 234 -16.10 -3.53 2.25
CA ARG A 234 -16.23 -3.83 0.82
C ARG A 234 -17.01 -2.74 0.08
N ALA A 235 -18.16 -2.33 0.61
CA ALA A 235 -19.00 -1.31 0.00
C ALA A 235 -18.27 0.03 -0.11
N ALA A 236 -17.56 0.45 0.94
CA ALA A 236 -16.75 1.68 0.92
C ALA A 236 -15.64 1.61 -0.15
N LEU A 237 -14.89 0.50 -0.22
CA LEU A 237 -13.84 0.32 -1.23
C LEU A 237 -14.38 0.29 -2.66
N GLN A 238 -15.54 -0.31 -2.90
CA GLN A 238 -16.20 -0.28 -4.21
C GLN A 238 -16.65 1.13 -4.61
N THR A 239 -17.07 1.93 -3.65
CA THR A 239 -17.41 3.34 -3.88
C THR A 239 -16.18 4.14 -4.26
N LEU A 240 -15.05 3.95 -3.57
CA LEU A 240 -13.78 4.59 -3.90
C LEU A 240 -13.26 4.18 -5.29
N GLU A 241 -13.43 2.91 -5.68
CA GLU A 241 -13.07 2.45 -7.01
C GLU A 241 -13.92 3.12 -8.08
N LYS A 242 -15.26 3.07 -7.93
CA LYS A 242 -16.21 3.64 -8.91
C LYS A 242 -16.05 5.15 -9.09
N SER A 243 -15.66 5.86 -8.04
CA SER A 243 -15.39 7.30 -8.10
C SER A 243 -14.00 7.65 -8.67
N GLY A 244 -13.13 6.67 -8.94
CA GLY A 244 -11.74 6.89 -9.35
C GLY A 244 -10.80 7.33 -8.21
N GLU A 245 -11.28 7.40 -6.97
CA GLU A 245 -10.50 7.88 -5.83
C GLU A 245 -9.32 6.96 -5.51
N LEU A 246 -9.46 5.62 -5.65
CA LEU A 246 -8.33 4.69 -5.47
C LEU A 246 -7.20 4.98 -6.45
N GLU A 247 -7.53 5.24 -7.71
CA GLU A 247 -6.54 5.60 -8.74
C GLU A 247 -5.89 6.95 -8.46
N ARG A 248 -6.69 7.95 -8.05
CA ARG A 248 -6.19 9.28 -7.68
C ARG A 248 -5.20 9.20 -6.52
N ILE A 249 -5.54 8.43 -5.48
CA ILE A 249 -4.64 8.20 -4.34
C ILE A 249 -3.34 7.52 -4.80
N ALA A 250 -3.43 6.43 -5.59
CA ALA A 250 -2.23 5.73 -6.04
C ALA A 250 -1.31 6.63 -6.87
N LYS A 251 -1.86 7.45 -7.79
CA LYS A 251 -1.11 8.40 -8.62
C LYS A 251 -0.43 9.51 -7.83
N SER A 252 -1.00 9.95 -6.71
CA SER A 252 -0.37 10.99 -5.88
C SER A 252 0.94 10.54 -5.22
N TRP A 253 1.25 9.25 -5.30
CA TRP A 253 2.45 8.62 -4.74
C TRP A 253 3.47 8.17 -5.82
N GLU A 254 3.27 8.52 -7.09
CA GLU A 254 4.20 8.24 -8.22
C GLU A 254 5.35 9.31 -8.37
#